data_a9c749d8c5712fd382a82996671bb9a8
#
_entry.id   a9c749d8c5712fd382a82996671bb9a8
#
_cell.length_a   1.000
_cell.length_b   1.000
_cell.length_c   1.000
_cell.angle_alpha   90.00
_cell.angle_beta   90.00
_cell.angle_gamma   90.00
#
_symmetry.space_group_name_H-M   'P 1'
#
loop_
_entity.id
_entity.type
_entity.pdbx_description
1 polymer ?
#
loop_
_entity_poly.entity_id
_entity_poly.type
_entity_poly.pdbx_seq_one_letter_code
_entity_poly.pdbx_strand_id
1 'polypeptide(L)'
;AATLRSARLLLAQGCEVGLLPLPGGMDPDEMFRRQGAEALRRLVRTEAVDYLSHRIRKAAGRKGGPDAGGIREVLGEIRLVGSPLAVYQRVEELSKATGIPLDVLREELSASPGEPVRTGPAEVVTGLPPARLRERALLRFCLANHDRMFYAGDGSGISLPAWVASELSAGGMPLTEPAHLDLLALL
;
A
#
# COMPACT_ATOMS: atom_id res chain seq x y z
N ALA A 1 6.75 1.84 13.26
CA ALA A 1 5.46 2.55 13.42
C ALA A 1 4.98 3.19 12.12
N ALA A 2 5.84 3.91 11.35
CA ALA A 2 5.46 4.56 10.07
C ALA A 2 5.00 3.54 9.01
N THR A 3 5.75 2.48 8.78
CA THR A 3 5.47 1.43 7.79
C THR A 3 4.09 0.78 7.97
N LEU A 4 3.69 0.50 9.22
CA LEU A 4 2.38 -0.10 9.52
C LEU A 4 1.22 0.87 9.20
N ARG A 5 1.40 2.16 9.49
CA ARG A 5 0.38 3.17 9.17
C ARG A 5 0.21 3.31 7.67
N SER A 6 1.30 3.38 6.91
CA SER A 6 1.25 3.47 5.45
C SER A 6 0.62 2.23 4.82
N ALA A 7 0.96 1.02 5.31
CA ALA A 7 0.39 -0.22 4.82
C ALA A 7 -1.15 -0.26 5.03
N ARG A 8 -1.65 0.14 6.19
CA ARG A 8 -3.09 0.20 6.48
C ARG A 8 -3.83 1.19 5.57
N LEU A 9 -3.22 2.35 5.29
CA LEU A 9 -3.79 3.33 4.36
C LEU A 9 -3.89 2.76 2.94
N LEU A 10 -2.86 2.07 2.47
CA LEU A 10 -2.84 1.44 1.15
C LEU A 10 -3.87 0.31 1.05
N LEU A 11 -3.97 -0.56 2.06
CA LEU A 11 -5.00 -1.60 2.11
C LEU A 11 -6.41 -1.02 2.05
N ALA A 12 -6.67 0.06 2.79
CA ALA A 12 -7.97 0.75 2.79
C ALA A 12 -8.33 1.38 1.42
N GLN A 13 -7.33 1.62 0.57
CA GLN A 13 -7.52 2.07 -0.82
C GLN A 13 -7.63 0.90 -1.81
N GLY A 14 -7.66 -0.34 -1.32
CA GLY A 14 -7.74 -1.54 -2.16
C GLY A 14 -6.42 -1.92 -2.84
N CYS A 15 -5.29 -1.39 -2.37
CA CYS A 15 -3.98 -1.75 -2.90
C CYS A 15 -3.50 -3.09 -2.32
N GLU A 16 -2.88 -3.91 -3.14
CA GLU A 16 -2.06 -5.03 -2.66
C GLU A 16 -0.76 -4.47 -2.08
N VAL A 17 -0.42 -4.87 -0.86
CA VAL A 17 0.75 -4.33 -0.15
C VAL A 17 1.78 -5.43 0.07
N GLY A 18 2.98 -5.20 -0.45
CA GLY A 18 4.15 -6.04 -0.21
C GLY A 18 5.13 -5.40 0.77
N LEU A 19 5.80 -6.23 1.55
CA LEU A 19 6.95 -5.85 2.36
C LEU A 19 8.21 -6.36 1.70
N LEU A 20 9.20 -5.48 1.59
CA LEU A 20 10.52 -5.84 1.11
C LEU A 20 11.51 -5.78 2.28
N PRO A 21 11.96 -6.94 2.82
CA PRO A 21 13.03 -6.96 3.79
C PRO A 21 14.35 -6.61 3.12
N LEU A 22 14.96 -5.50 3.50
CA LEU A 22 16.26 -5.12 2.98
C LEU A 22 17.39 -5.79 3.77
N PRO A 23 18.43 -6.32 3.10
CA PRO A 23 19.55 -6.97 3.74
C PRO A 23 20.29 -6.01 4.69
N GLY A 24 20.70 -6.50 5.88
CA GLY A 24 21.52 -5.75 6.81
C GLY A 24 20.87 -4.49 7.39
N GLY A 25 19.57 -4.33 7.26
CA GLY A 25 18.86 -3.14 7.75
C GLY A 25 19.14 -1.87 6.94
N MET A 26 19.71 -2.00 5.75
CA MET A 26 19.90 -0.88 4.81
C MET A 26 18.58 -0.23 4.47
N ASP A 27 18.61 1.07 4.20
CA ASP A 27 17.47 1.72 3.56
C ASP A 27 17.48 1.52 2.03
N PRO A 28 16.35 1.77 1.35
CA PRO A 28 16.26 1.59 -0.10
C PRO A 28 17.26 2.43 -0.90
N ASP A 29 17.54 3.65 -0.46
CA ASP A 29 18.49 4.56 -1.10
C ASP A 29 19.93 4.06 -0.95
N GLU A 30 20.30 3.61 0.23
CA GLU A 30 21.61 3.01 0.48
C GLU A 30 21.82 1.75 -0.39
N MET A 31 20.80 0.90 -0.48
CA MET A 31 20.86 -0.28 -1.33
C MET A 31 21.01 0.09 -2.81
N PHE A 32 20.23 1.07 -3.27
CA PHE A 32 20.32 1.56 -4.65
C PHE A 32 21.70 2.10 -4.98
N ARG A 33 22.30 2.92 -4.10
CA ARG A 33 23.65 3.46 -4.28
C ARG A 33 24.72 2.38 -4.31
N ARG A 34 24.61 1.35 -3.44
CA ARG A 34 25.63 0.30 -3.34
C ARG A 34 25.51 -0.78 -4.40
N GLN A 35 24.31 -1.14 -4.81
CA GLN A 35 24.06 -2.34 -5.62
C GLN A 35 23.32 -2.04 -6.94
N GLY A 36 22.84 -0.83 -7.11
CA GLY A 36 22.16 -0.38 -8.32
C GLY A 36 20.70 -0.83 -8.44
N ALA A 37 20.03 -0.30 -9.47
CA ALA A 37 18.60 -0.51 -9.70
C ALA A 37 18.24 -1.98 -9.95
N GLU A 38 19.09 -2.73 -10.68
CA GLU A 38 18.80 -4.13 -11.02
C GLU A 38 18.81 -5.05 -9.80
N ALA A 39 19.71 -4.80 -8.84
CA ALA A 39 19.72 -5.56 -7.60
C ALA A 39 18.42 -5.30 -6.78
N LEU A 40 17.97 -4.04 -6.72
CA LEU A 40 16.73 -3.68 -6.04
C LEU A 40 15.51 -4.30 -6.74
N ARG A 41 15.43 -4.23 -8.08
CA ARG A 41 14.35 -4.87 -8.86
C ARG A 41 14.32 -6.38 -8.69
N ARG A 42 15.48 -7.03 -8.67
CA ARG A 42 15.57 -8.46 -8.40
C ARG A 42 15.04 -8.77 -7.00
N LEU A 43 15.47 -8.04 -6.00
CA LEU A 43 15.04 -8.22 -4.62
C LEU A 43 13.52 -8.06 -4.47
N VAL A 44 12.92 -7.05 -5.11
CA VAL A 44 11.47 -6.87 -5.14
C VAL A 44 10.76 -8.10 -5.70
N ARG A 45 11.31 -8.71 -6.76
CA ARG A 45 10.70 -9.89 -7.39
C ARG A 45 10.87 -11.19 -6.60
N THR A 46 11.98 -11.33 -5.85
CA THR A 46 12.30 -12.60 -5.18
C THR A 46 11.99 -12.60 -3.68
N GLU A 47 12.10 -11.46 -3.01
CA GLU A 47 12.03 -11.37 -1.55
C GLU A 47 10.83 -10.59 -1.04
N ALA A 48 10.06 -9.94 -1.92
CA ALA A 48 8.85 -9.28 -1.49
C ALA A 48 7.84 -10.28 -0.92
N VAL A 49 7.40 -10.04 0.30
CA VAL A 49 6.40 -10.87 0.96
C VAL A 49 5.09 -10.10 1.09
N ASP A 50 3.98 -10.80 0.96
CA ASP A 50 2.67 -10.20 1.18
C ASP A 50 2.57 -9.67 2.62
N TYR A 51 2.10 -8.43 2.77
CA TYR A 51 2.02 -7.76 4.06
C TYR A 51 1.12 -8.49 5.04
N LEU A 52 -0.09 -8.88 4.61
CA LEU A 52 -1.05 -9.55 5.50
C LEU A 52 -0.56 -10.94 5.90
N SER A 53 -0.01 -11.72 4.96
CA SER A 53 0.60 -13.03 5.28
C SER A 53 1.79 -12.89 6.24
N HIS A 54 2.58 -11.82 6.12
CA HIS A 54 3.65 -11.52 7.09
C HIS A 54 3.08 -11.21 8.48
N ARG A 55 2.02 -10.39 8.56
CA ARG A 55 1.34 -10.04 9.80
C ARG A 55 0.71 -11.25 10.48
N ILE A 56 0.04 -12.11 9.70
CA ILE A 56 -0.55 -13.36 10.16
C ILE A 56 0.52 -14.27 10.78
N ARG A 57 1.61 -14.52 10.06
CA ARG A 57 2.72 -15.34 10.59
C ARG A 57 3.32 -14.76 11.86
N LYS A 58 3.47 -13.45 11.94
CA LYS A 58 3.99 -12.77 13.13
C LYS A 58 3.04 -12.90 14.34
N ALA A 59 1.74 -12.85 14.13
CA ALA A 59 0.74 -13.03 15.18
C ALA A 59 0.68 -14.49 15.67
N ALA A 60 0.86 -15.46 14.76
CA ALA A 60 0.87 -16.90 15.06
C ALA A 60 2.17 -17.37 15.73
N GLY A 61 3.32 -16.78 15.38
CA GLY A 61 4.65 -17.27 15.77
C GLY A 61 5.18 -16.76 17.12
N ARG A 62 4.37 -16.16 18.00
CA ARG A 62 4.83 -15.69 19.30
C ARG A 62 5.04 -16.85 20.30
N LYS A 63 6.18 -16.83 21.02
CA LYS A 63 6.44 -17.75 22.12
C LYS A 63 5.36 -17.56 23.20
N GLY A 64 4.53 -18.57 23.39
CA GLY A 64 3.40 -18.52 24.34
C GLY A 64 2.01 -18.74 23.73
N GLY A 65 1.95 -18.98 22.42
CA GLY A 65 0.69 -19.16 21.69
C GLY A 65 0.19 -17.88 21.01
N PRO A 66 -0.94 -17.99 20.30
CA PRO A 66 -1.51 -16.87 19.57
C PRO A 66 -1.91 -15.73 20.53
N ASP A 67 -1.37 -14.53 20.27
CA ASP A 67 -1.67 -13.32 21.04
C ASP A 67 -3.01 -12.74 20.59
N ALA A 68 -4.00 -12.75 21.49
CA ALA A 68 -5.33 -12.21 21.19
C ALA A 68 -5.31 -10.76 20.71
N GLY A 69 -4.42 -9.92 21.25
CA GLY A 69 -4.23 -8.55 20.81
C GLY A 69 -3.72 -8.47 19.38
N GLY A 70 -2.67 -9.24 19.08
CA GLY A 70 -2.10 -9.32 17.72
C GLY A 70 -3.08 -9.87 16.69
N ILE A 71 -3.92 -10.83 17.09
CA ILE A 71 -4.98 -11.40 16.21
C ILE A 71 -6.03 -10.33 15.90
N ARG A 72 -6.50 -9.57 16.89
CA ARG A 72 -7.46 -8.46 16.67
C ARG A 72 -6.89 -7.39 15.77
N GLU A 73 -5.61 -7.04 15.93
CA GLU A 73 -4.94 -6.11 15.01
C GLU A 73 -4.95 -6.63 13.57
N VAL A 74 -4.60 -7.90 13.36
CA VAL A 74 -4.59 -8.53 12.02
C VAL A 74 -6.00 -8.61 11.44
N LEU A 75 -7.01 -8.97 12.22
CA LEU A 75 -8.40 -8.96 11.78
C LEU A 75 -8.85 -7.54 11.39
N GLY A 76 -8.43 -6.51 12.15
CA GLY A 76 -8.66 -5.12 11.80
C GLY A 76 -8.02 -4.72 10.46
N GLU A 77 -6.85 -5.25 10.15
CA GLU A 77 -6.17 -5.03 8.86
C GLU A 77 -6.84 -5.80 7.71
N ILE A 78 -7.27 -7.04 7.95
CA ILE A 78 -8.01 -7.85 6.96
C ILE A 78 -9.32 -7.18 6.54
N ARG A 79 -10.00 -6.48 7.46
CA ARG A 79 -11.22 -5.71 7.13
C ARG A 79 -11.00 -4.60 6.11
N LEU A 80 -9.79 -4.06 6.01
CA LEU A 80 -9.46 -3.01 5.05
C LEU A 80 -9.40 -3.54 3.61
N VAL A 81 -9.36 -4.87 3.44
CA VAL A 81 -9.38 -5.50 2.12
C VAL A 81 -10.77 -5.37 1.52
N GLY A 82 -10.87 -4.72 0.36
CA GLY A 82 -12.16 -4.38 -0.25
C GLY A 82 -12.95 -5.56 -0.85
N SER A 83 -12.34 -6.74 -1.00
CA SER A 83 -12.99 -7.92 -1.60
C SER A 83 -13.42 -8.92 -0.53
N PRO A 84 -14.74 -9.27 -0.44
CA PRO A 84 -15.21 -10.30 0.51
C PRO A 84 -14.53 -11.64 0.35
N LEU A 85 -14.21 -12.05 -0.88
CA LEU A 85 -13.50 -13.30 -1.13
C LEU A 85 -12.06 -13.25 -0.61
N ALA A 86 -11.36 -12.13 -0.82
CA ALA A 86 -10.01 -11.95 -0.29
C ALA A 86 -10.02 -11.90 1.25
N VAL A 87 -11.00 -11.24 1.87
CA VAL A 87 -11.20 -11.27 3.32
C VAL A 87 -11.36 -12.70 3.82
N TYR A 88 -12.22 -13.50 3.16
CA TYR A 88 -12.41 -14.91 3.51
C TYR A 88 -11.09 -15.69 3.47
N GLN A 89 -10.32 -15.57 2.39
CA GLN A 89 -9.05 -16.25 2.22
C GLN A 89 -8.03 -15.87 3.31
N ARG A 90 -7.97 -14.58 3.68
CA ARG A 90 -7.08 -14.10 4.75
C ARG A 90 -7.49 -14.60 6.15
N VAL A 91 -8.78 -14.68 6.43
CA VAL A 91 -9.27 -15.24 7.70
C VAL A 91 -9.00 -16.76 7.76
N GLU A 92 -9.13 -17.47 6.64
CA GLU A 92 -8.76 -18.89 6.55
C GLU A 92 -7.24 -19.11 6.76
N GLU A 93 -6.39 -18.25 6.16
CA GLU A 93 -4.94 -18.26 6.39
C GLU A 93 -4.61 -18.03 7.86
N LEU A 94 -5.28 -17.07 8.51
CA LEU A 94 -5.12 -16.78 9.94
C LEU A 94 -5.55 -17.97 10.79
N SER A 95 -6.68 -18.62 10.48
CA SER A 95 -7.15 -19.82 11.15
C SER A 95 -6.13 -20.96 11.09
N LYS A 96 -5.60 -21.24 9.90
CA LYS A 96 -4.56 -22.27 9.69
C LYS A 96 -3.27 -21.96 10.46
N ALA A 97 -2.87 -20.69 10.47
CA ALA A 97 -1.62 -20.26 11.12
C ALA A 97 -1.70 -20.27 12.66
N THR A 98 -2.88 -19.95 13.22
CA THR A 98 -3.07 -19.82 14.68
C THR A 98 -3.70 -21.05 15.35
N GLY A 99 -4.34 -21.94 14.56
CA GLY A 99 -5.15 -23.05 15.07
C GLY A 99 -6.50 -22.62 15.65
N ILE A 100 -6.88 -21.34 15.52
CA ILE A 100 -8.19 -20.85 15.99
C ILE A 100 -9.25 -21.23 14.95
N PRO A 101 -10.40 -21.79 15.38
CA PRO A 101 -11.49 -22.12 14.48
C PRO A 101 -11.96 -20.93 13.64
N LEU A 102 -12.29 -21.19 12.38
CA LEU A 102 -12.66 -20.15 11.41
C LEU A 102 -13.94 -19.39 11.81
N ASP A 103 -14.89 -20.07 12.43
CA ASP A 103 -16.15 -19.50 12.95
C ASP A 103 -15.87 -18.47 14.06
N VAL A 104 -14.97 -18.77 15.00
CA VAL A 104 -14.56 -17.85 16.06
C VAL A 104 -13.92 -16.59 15.48
N LEU A 105 -13.03 -16.74 14.49
CA LEU A 105 -12.40 -15.58 13.83
C LEU A 105 -13.40 -14.73 13.05
N ARG A 106 -14.41 -15.36 12.44
CA ARG A 106 -15.50 -14.67 11.75
C ARG A 106 -16.41 -13.92 12.70
N GLU A 107 -16.73 -14.52 13.84
CA GLU A 107 -17.50 -13.87 14.89
C GLU A 107 -16.75 -12.64 15.42
N GLU A 108 -15.47 -12.78 15.76
CA GLU A 108 -14.63 -11.66 16.18
C GLU A 108 -14.50 -10.58 15.09
N LEU A 109 -14.38 -11.00 13.82
CA LEU A 109 -14.39 -10.08 12.68
C LEU A 109 -15.70 -9.30 12.60
N SER A 110 -16.83 -9.89 12.94
CA SER A 110 -18.14 -9.23 12.87
C SER A 110 -18.43 -8.40 14.13
N ALA A 111 -17.97 -8.84 15.31
CA ALA A 111 -18.28 -8.24 16.60
C ALA A 111 -17.51 -6.94 16.88
N SER A 112 -16.27 -6.81 16.39
CA SER A 112 -15.52 -5.58 16.58
C SER A 112 -15.83 -4.61 15.45
N PRO A 113 -16.51 -3.49 15.65
CA PRO A 113 -16.58 -2.43 14.66
C PRO A 113 -15.15 -1.95 14.42
N GLY A 114 -14.65 -2.14 13.19
CA GLY A 114 -13.33 -1.64 12.83
C GLY A 114 -13.26 -0.15 13.16
N GLU A 115 -12.23 0.26 13.90
CA GLU A 115 -11.94 1.69 14.00
C GLU A 115 -11.84 2.20 12.56
N PRO A 116 -12.67 3.17 12.15
CA PRO A 116 -12.54 3.71 10.81
C PRO A 116 -11.11 4.21 10.69
N VAL A 117 -10.36 3.67 9.72
CA VAL A 117 -9.10 4.30 9.34
C VAL A 117 -9.47 5.74 9.06
N ARG A 118 -9.08 6.65 9.94
CA ARG A 118 -9.23 8.08 9.71
C ARG A 118 -8.30 8.43 8.54
N THR A 119 -8.72 8.07 7.34
CA THR A 119 -8.34 8.81 6.17
C THR A 119 -8.82 10.22 6.49
N GLY A 120 -7.91 11.17 6.57
CA GLY A 120 -8.29 12.58 6.66
C GLY A 120 -9.37 12.80 5.60
N PRO A 121 -10.23 13.81 5.73
CA PRO A 121 -11.49 13.87 5.03
C PRO A 121 -11.30 13.62 3.54
N ALA A 122 -11.40 12.36 3.14
CA ALA A 122 -11.75 12.05 1.79
C ALA A 122 -13.20 12.50 1.73
N GLU A 123 -13.42 13.71 1.23
CA GLU A 123 -14.73 14.05 0.68
C GLU A 123 -15.10 12.89 -0.22
N VAL A 124 -16.02 12.07 0.26
CA VAL A 124 -16.68 11.08 -0.58
C VAL A 124 -17.50 11.92 -1.56
N VAL A 125 -16.89 12.28 -2.66
CA VAL A 125 -17.60 12.84 -3.80
C VAL A 125 -18.35 11.67 -4.40
N THR A 126 -19.50 11.39 -3.78
CA THR A 126 -20.48 10.45 -4.28
C THR A 126 -20.91 10.94 -5.66
N GLY A 127 -20.59 10.14 -6.69
CA GLY A 127 -21.05 10.40 -8.06
C GLY A 127 -19.99 10.53 -9.13
N LEU A 128 -18.68 10.52 -8.79
CA LEU A 128 -17.65 10.52 -9.83
C LEU A 128 -17.33 9.10 -10.31
N PRO A 129 -17.11 8.89 -11.61
CA PRO A 129 -16.64 7.63 -12.14
C PRO A 129 -15.32 7.20 -11.46
N PRO A 130 -15.07 5.88 -11.30
CA PRO A 130 -13.83 5.38 -10.66
C PRO A 130 -12.53 5.92 -11.27
N ALA A 131 -12.53 6.19 -12.59
CA ALA A 131 -11.41 6.80 -13.28
C ALA A 131 -11.10 8.21 -12.73
N ARG A 132 -12.09 9.06 -12.56
CA ARG A 132 -11.92 10.42 -12.00
C ARG A 132 -11.49 10.42 -10.54
N LEU A 133 -11.88 9.43 -9.76
CA LEU A 133 -11.42 9.30 -8.37
C LEU A 133 -9.92 8.99 -8.32
N ARG A 134 -9.44 8.09 -9.19
CA ARG A 134 -8.01 7.76 -9.30
C ARG A 134 -7.19 8.95 -9.78
N GLU A 135 -7.69 9.67 -10.76
CA GLU A 135 -7.07 10.87 -11.31
C GLU A 135 -6.93 11.98 -10.25
N ARG A 136 -7.99 12.26 -9.48
CA ARG A 136 -7.93 13.20 -8.35
C ARG A 136 -6.95 12.76 -7.26
N ALA A 137 -6.87 11.46 -6.96
CA ALA A 137 -5.91 10.93 -6.01
C ALA A 137 -4.47 11.14 -6.49
N LEU A 138 -4.20 10.90 -7.78
CA LEU A 138 -2.91 11.14 -8.42
C LEU A 138 -2.53 12.61 -8.36
N LEU A 139 -3.44 13.52 -8.72
CA LEU A 139 -3.21 14.96 -8.65
C LEU A 139 -2.90 15.44 -7.22
N ARG A 140 -3.67 14.98 -6.24
CA ARG A 140 -3.41 15.28 -4.82
C ARG A 140 -2.04 14.79 -4.38
N PHE A 141 -1.64 13.60 -4.81
CA PHE A 141 -0.31 13.05 -4.52
C PHE A 141 0.79 13.91 -5.14
N CYS A 142 0.67 14.31 -6.41
CA CYS A 142 1.61 15.17 -7.09
C CYS A 142 1.68 16.56 -6.45
N LEU A 143 0.55 17.17 -6.10
CA LEU A 143 0.49 18.45 -5.41
C LEU A 143 1.17 18.39 -4.03
N ALA A 144 0.92 17.32 -3.27
CA ALA A 144 1.54 17.16 -1.95
C ALA A 144 3.04 16.88 -1.99
N ASN A 145 3.58 16.51 -3.16
CA ASN A 145 5.00 16.18 -3.36
C ASN A 145 5.60 16.94 -4.53
N HIS A 146 5.08 18.12 -4.84
CA HIS A 146 5.50 18.92 -6.01
C HIS A 146 6.97 19.36 -5.96
N ASP A 147 7.54 19.47 -4.76
CA ASP A 147 8.92 19.83 -4.50
C ASP A 147 9.91 18.66 -4.62
N ARG A 148 9.42 17.44 -4.78
CA ARG A 148 10.28 16.29 -4.96
C ARG A 148 10.86 16.23 -6.37
N MET A 149 12.20 16.11 -6.42
CA MET A 149 12.97 16.01 -7.66
C MET A 149 13.53 14.60 -7.84
N PHE A 150 13.44 14.10 -9.07
CA PHE A 150 14.19 12.94 -9.52
C PHE A 150 15.38 13.39 -10.35
N TYR A 151 16.54 12.83 -10.09
CA TYR A 151 17.76 13.14 -10.83
C TYR A 151 18.15 11.95 -11.70
N ALA A 152 18.34 12.22 -12.99
CA ALA A 152 18.93 11.24 -13.91
C ALA A 152 20.45 11.14 -13.67
N GLY A 153 21.07 10.08 -14.20
CA GLY A 153 22.51 9.85 -14.03
C GLY A 153 23.41 10.91 -14.66
N ASP A 154 22.86 11.79 -15.51
CA ASP A 154 23.52 12.96 -16.12
C ASP A 154 23.39 14.24 -15.27
N GLY A 155 22.74 14.15 -14.09
CA GLY A 155 22.50 15.27 -13.21
C GLY A 155 21.29 16.14 -13.57
N SER A 156 20.55 15.82 -14.64
CA SER A 156 19.29 16.49 -14.95
C SER A 156 18.23 16.12 -13.92
N GLY A 157 17.50 17.10 -13.39
CA GLY A 157 16.42 16.91 -12.44
C GLY A 157 15.06 17.12 -13.10
N ILE A 158 14.09 16.26 -12.76
CA ILE A 158 12.68 16.42 -13.14
C ILE A 158 11.82 16.36 -11.88
N SER A 159 10.84 17.27 -11.75
CA SER A 159 9.90 17.22 -10.63
C SER A 159 9.02 15.98 -10.71
N LEU A 160 8.52 15.49 -9.56
CA LEU A 160 7.60 14.37 -9.52
C LEU A 160 6.37 14.58 -10.41
N PRO A 161 5.68 15.74 -10.38
CA PRO A 161 4.55 16.00 -11.27
C PRO A 161 4.93 15.95 -12.76
N ALA A 162 6.04 16.56 -13.15
CA ALA A 162 6.50 16.57 -14.53
C ALA A 162 6.90 15.15 -15.00
N TRP A 163 7.53 14.36 -14.14
CA TRP A 163 7.82 12.96 -14.44
C TRP A 163 6.52 12.15 -14.64
N VAL A 164 5.53 12.31 -13.74
CA VAL A 164 4.22 11.64 -13.87
C VAL A 164 3.53 12.05 -15.17
N ALA A 165 3.54 13.34 -15.53
CA ALA A 165 2.96 13.81 -16.80
C ALA A 165 3.62 13.15 -18.01
N SER A 166 4.96 13.04 -17.98
CA SER A 166 5.73 12.35 -19.03
C SER A 166 5.36 10.88 -19.16
N GLU A 167 5.26 10.15 -18.05
CA GLU A 167 4.90 8.72 -18.04
C GLU A 167 3.47 8.49 -18.55
N LEU A 168 2.52 9.31 -18.14
CA LEU A 168 1.14 9.24 -18.63
C LEU A 168 1.05 9.47 -20.14
N SER A 169 1.81 10.43 -20.64
CA SER A 169 1.86 10.75 -22.08
C SER A 169 2.54 9.61 -22.88
N ALA A 170 3.66 9.09 -22.39
CA ALA A 170 4.39 8.01 -23.05
C ALA A 170 3.62 6.67 -23.00
N GLY A 171 2.90 6.41 -21.92
CA GLY A 171 2.12 5.19 -21.73
C GLY A 171 0.77 5.19 -22.46
N GLY A 172 0.39 6.28 -23.13
CA GLY A 172 -0.91 6.39 -23.81
C GLY A 172 -2.09 6.27 -22.85
N MET A 173 -1.93 6.65 -21.59
CA MET A 173 -2.98 6.66 -20.57
C MET A 173 -3.59 8.06 -20.48
N PRO A 174 -4.71 8.31 -21.19
CA PRO A 174 -5.34 9.63 -21.16
C PRO A 174 -5.94 9.89 -19.78
N LEU A 175 -5.71 11.09 -19.25
CA LEU A 175 -6.50 11.58 -18.13
C LEU A 175 -7.91 11.93 -18.62
N THR A 176 -8.90 11.76 -17.75
CA THR A 176 -10.32 12.04 -18.07
C THR A 176 -10.53 13.53 -18.36
N GLU A 177 -9.75 14.40 -17.73
CA GLU A 177 -9.75 15.84 -17.92
C GLU A 177 -8.39 16.28 -18.49
N PRO A 178 -8.31 16.75 -19.74
CA PRO A 178 -7.05 17.22 -20.35
C PRO A 178 -6.33 18.30 -19.53
N ALA A 179 -7.07 19.21 -18.92
CA ALA A 179 -6.53 20.27 -18.05
C ALA A 179 -5.71 19.74 -16.86
N HIS A 180 -5.93 18.49 -16.45
CA HIS A 180 -5.13 17.87 -15.38
C HIS A 180 -3.69 17.54 -15.83
N LEU A 181 -3.49 17.21 -17.10
CA LEU A 181 -2.16 17.01 -17.67
C LEU A 181 -1.37 18.31 -17.71
N ASP A 182 -2.03 19.39 -18.13
CA ASP A 182 -1.46 20.72 -18.15
C ASP A 182 -1.08 21.19 -16.74
N LEU A 183 -1.93 20.91 -15.76
CA LEU A 183 -1.65 21.20 -14.34
C LEU A 183 -0.42 20.46 -13.84
N LEU A 184 -0.26 19.19 -14.17
CA LEU A 184 0.91 18.40 -13.77
C LEU A 184 2.21 18.90 -14.43
N ALA A 185 2.11 19.43 -15.64
CA ALA A 185 3.25 20.00 -16.35
C ALA A 185 3.68 21.38 -15.81
N LEU A 186 2.77 22.09 -15.12
CA LEU A 186 3.03 23.40 -14.50
C LEU A 186 3.59 23.33 -13.08
N LEU A 187 3.49 22.17 -12.42
CA LEU A 187 3.97 21.89 -11.06
C LEU A 187 5.39 21.34 -11.07
#